data_ae94a0611634ad20ca0885dfc9b27fc3
#
_entry.id   ae94a0611634ad20ca0885dfc9b27fc3
#
_cell.length_a   1.000
_cell.length_b   1.000
_cell.length_c   1.000
_cell.angle_alpha   90.00
_cell.angle_beta   90.00
_cell.angle_gamma   90.00
#
_symmetry.space_group_name_H-M   'P 1'
#
loop_
_entity.id
_entity.type
_entity.pdbx_description
1 polymer ?
#
loop_
_entity_poly.entity_id
_entity_poly.type
_entity_poly.pdbx_seq_one_letter_code
_entity_poly.pdbx_strand_id
1 'polypeptide(L)'
;MFRSKAKLSKSDWVAPTWAELVQNHSAQVYRLAYRLTGNQHDAEDLTQDVFVRVFKSIHNFQPGTLEGWLHRITTNLFLDSARRKQRIRMDALSSAPEHVWGQDRSPEELHADGALDAAVAEALAALKPEQRVAVVLCDVEGMSYEEISEVLGIKLGTVRSRIARGRAQLRDALAHRAPSEDHARYLGVS
;
A
#
# COMPACT_ATOMS: atom_id res chain seq x y z
N MET A 1 -5.09 -12.12 -16.63
CA MET A 1 -4.01 -12.35 -17.62
C MET A 1 -3.18 -11.07 -17.70
N PHE A 2 -2.18 -10.92 -16.81
CA PHE A 2 -1.34 -9.73 -16.73
C PHE A 2 -0.32 -9.76 -17.88
N ARG A 3 -0.38 -8.76 -18.74
CA ARG A 3 0.65 -8.52 -19.76
C ARG A 3 1.94 -8.14 -19.04
N SER A 4 2.97 -8.98 -19.13
CA SER A 4 4.34 -8.61 -18.83
C SER A 4 4.69 -7.35 -19.61
N LYS A 5 4.73 -6.19 -18.93
CA LYS A 5 5.18 -4.94 -19.55
C LYS A 5 6.67 -5.09 -19.84
N ALA A 6 7.05 -5.05 -21.10
CA ALA A 6 8.43 -5.16 -21.56
C ALA A 6 9.33 -4.14 -20.83
N LYS A 7 10.46 -4.60 -20.30
CA LYS A 7 11.52 -3.71 -19.79
C LYS A 7 12.06 -2.89 -20.96
N LEU A 8 11.85 -1.58 -20.93
CA LEU A 8 12.41 -0.67 -21.92
C LEU A 8 13.94 -0.67 -21.82
N SER A 9 14.62 -0.66 -22.97
CA SER A 9 16.07 -0.53 -23.00
C SER A 9 16.46 0.91 -22.60
N LYS A 10 17.67 1.07 -22.07
CA LYS A 10 18.17 2.37 -21.58
C LYS A 10 18.27 3.43 -22.69
N SER A 11 18.32 3.02 -23.98
CA SER A 11 18.46 3.87 -25.16
C SER A 11 17.14 4.48 -25.63
N ASP A 12 15.98 3.89 -25.28
CA ASP A 12 14.71 4.28 -25.86
C ASP A 12 13.78 4.97 -24.85
N TRP A 13 14.27 5.17 -23.62
CA TRP A 13 13.46 5.81 -22.58
C TRP A 13 13.55 7.34 -22.65
N VAL A 14 12.45 7.96 -22.99
CA VAL A 14 12.26 9.42 -22.89
C VAL A 14 11.52 9.67 -21.57
N ALA A 15 12.10 10.52 -20.73
CA ALA A 15 11.46 10.91 -19.48
C ALA A 15 10.11 11.60 -19.81
N PRO A 16 9.00 11.11 -19.24
CA PRO A 16 7.72 11.78 -19.40
C PRO A 16 7.78 13.18 -18.78
N THR A 17 7.01 14.10 -19.34
CA THR A 17 6.84 15.41 -18.72
C THR A 17 6.19 15.29 -17.36
N TRP A 18 6.39 16.29 -16.51
CA TRP A 18 5.75 16.33 -15.19
C TRP A 18 4.23 16.23 -15.28
N ALA A 19 3.62 16.94 -16.23
CA ALA A 19 2.18 16.89 -16.45
C ALA A 19 1.69 15.48 -16.80
N GLU A 20 2.38 14.78 -17.71
CA GLU A 20 2.05 13.39 -18.08
C GLU A 20 2.21 12.44 -16.90
N LEU A 21 3.27 12.59 -16.09
CA LEU A 21 3.47 11.79 -14.89
C LEU A 21 2.31 11.93 -13.91
N VAL A 22 1.93 13.16 -13.59
CA VAL A 22 0.83 13.42 -12.66
C VAL A 22 -0.49 12.93 -13.26
N GLN A 23 -0.79 13.28 -14.50
CA GLN A 23 -2.05 12.91 -15.14
C GLN A 23 -2.24 11.40 -15.25
N ASN A 24 -1.19 10.65 -15.57
CA ASN A 24 -1.29 9.21 -15.81
C ASN A 24 -1.17 8.36 -14.54
N HIS A 25 -0.53 8.88 -13.47
CA HIS A 25 -0.18 8.07 -12.30
C HIS A 25 -0.73 8.57 -10.96
N SER A 26 -1.29 9.80 -10.89
CA SER A 26 -1.77 10.35 -9.61
C SER A 26 -2.86 9.48 -8.98
N ALA A 27 -3.84 9.06 -9.76
CA ALA A 27 -4.92 8.22 -9.26
C ALA A 27 -4.43 6.85 -8.75
N GLN A 28 -3.43 6.25 -9.40
CA GLN A 28 -2.84 4.98 -8.98
C GLN A 28 -2.04 5.15 -7.68
N VAL A 29 -1.20 6.18 -7.60
CA VAL A 29 -0.41 6.48 -6.40
C VAL A 29 -1.33 6.79 -5.23
N TYR A 30 -2.37 7.60 -5.44
CA TYR A 30 -3.36 7.92 -4.41
C TYR A 30 -4.08 6.68 -3.89
N ARG A 31 -4.58 5.81 -4.78
CA ARG A 31 -5.23 4.56 -4.35
C ARG A 31 -4.33 3.68 -3.51
N LEU A 32 -3.06 3.53 -3.92
CA LEU A 32 -2.08 2.78 -3.13
C LEU A 32 -1.83 3.47 -1.77
N ALA A 33 -1.61 4.79 -1.77
CA ALA A 33 -1.42 5.57 -0.55
C ALA A 33 -2.60 5.41 0.41
N TYR A 34 -3.84 5.51 -0.10
CA TYR A 34 -5.05 5.34 0.70
C TYR A 34 -5.15 3.93 1.34
N ARG A 35 -4.85 2.88 0.58
CA ARG A 35 -4.83 1.50 1.10
C ARG A 35 -3.78 1.28 2.19
N LEU A 36 -2.66 2.00 2.10
CA LEU A 36 -1.59 1.93 3.07
C LEU A 36 -1.86 2.76 4.32
N THR A 37 -2.39 3.97 4.18
CA THR A 37 -2.62 4.91 5.29
C THR A 37 -3.95 4.69 6.00
N GLY A 38 -5.00 4.31 5.25
CA GLY A 38 -6.33 4.04 5.76
C GLY A 38 -7.18 5.29 5.99
N ASN A 39 -6.71 6.48 5.59
CA ASN A 39 -7.49 7.72 5.66
C ASN A 39 -7.07 8.69 4.55
N GLN A 40 -7.98 9.61 4.20
CA GLN A 40 -7.81 10.54 3.09
C GLN A 40 -6.64 11.51 3.32
N HIS A 41 -6.59 12.14 4.48
CA HIS A 41 -5.59 13.16 4.79
C HIS A 41 -4.16 12.61 4.67
N ASP A 42 -3.85 11.50 5.35
CA ASP A 42 -2.54 10.84 5.24
C ASP A 42 -2.27 10.33 3.80
N ALA A 43 -3.32 9.95 3.04
CA ALA A 43 -3.15 9.50 1.66
C ALA A 43 -2.79 10.65 0.71
N GLU A 44 -3.42 11.80 0.87
CA GLU A 44 -3.11 13.02 0.12
C GLU A 44 -1.68 13.50 0.41
N ASP A 45 -1.30 13.57 1.69
CA ASP A 45 0.04 13.95 2.11
C ASP A 45 1.10 12.99 1.53
N LEU A 46 0.86 11.68 1.66
CA LEU A 46 1.76 10.67 1.10
C LEU A 46 1.87 10.79 -0.42
N THR A 47 0.75 11.05 -1.11
CA THR A 47 0.73 11.24 -2.56
C THR A 47 1.55 12.45 -2.98
N GLN A 48 1.41 13.58 -2.29
CA GLN A 48 2.22 14.76 -2.54
C GLN A 48 3.71 14.48 -2.34
N ASP A 49 4.08 13.85 -1.23
CA ASP A 49 5.46 13.48 -0.92
C ASP A 49 6.06 12.55 -1.99
N VAL A 50 5.27 11.60 -2.50
CA VAL A 50 5.68 10.72 -3.60
C VAL A 50 6.02 11.53 -4.83
N PHE A 51 5.15 12.45 -5.27
CA PHE A 51 5.41 13.25 -6.47
C PHE A 51 6.56 14.23 -6.29
N VAL A 52 6.72 14.82 -5.11
CA VAL A 52 7.91 15.63 -4.78
C VAL A 52 9.19 14.77 -4.90
N ARG A 53 9.16 13.55 -4.41
CA ARG A 53 10.31 12.62 -4.50
C ARG A 53 10.58 12.18 -5.94
N VAL A 54 9.52 11.86 -6.70
CA VAL A 54 9.60 11.52 -8.12
C VAL A 54 10.24 12.66 -8.90
N PHE A 55 9.77 13.90 -8.73
CA PHE A 55 10.33 15.07 -9.38
C PHE A 55 11.83 15.23 -9.15
N LYS A 56 12.27 15.05 -7.91
CA LYS A 56 13.69 15.17 -7.53
C LYS A 56 14.56 14.04 -8.06
N SER A 57 13.98 12.87 -8.37
CA SER A 57 14.75 11.66 -8.67
C SER A 57 14.47 11.02 -10.04
N ILE A 58 13.60 11.62 -10.86
CA ILE A 58 13.26 11.11 -12.21
C ILE A 58 14.48 10.98 -13.12
N HIS A 59 15.47 11.87 -12.97
CA HIS A 59 16.71 11.83 -13.74
C HIS A 59 17.57 10.60 -13.43
N ASN A 60 17.37 10.01 -12.24
CA ASN A 60 18.07 8.81 -11.78
C ASN A 60 17.25 7.53 -11.99
N PHE A 61 16.10 7.65 -12.69
CA PHE A 61 15.29 6.50 -13.02
C PHE A 61 16.09 5.54 -13.90
N GLN A 62 16.23 4.30 -13.40
CA GLN A 62 16.88 3.23 -14.16
C GLN A 62 15.84 2.34 -14.84
N PRO A 63 16.18 1.72 -15.97
CA PRO A 63 15.26 0.90 -16.73
C PRO A 63 14.60 -0.18 -15.87
N GLY A 64 13.31 -0.09 -15.74
CA GLY A 64 12.39 -0.96 -15.04
C GLY A 64 10.99 -0.59 -15.48
N THR A 65 9.97 -0.97 -14.75
CA THR A 65 8.65 -0.40 -14.96
C THR A 65 8.52 0.87 -14.12
N LEU A 66 8.06 1.96 -14.74
CA LEU A 66 7.78 3.22 -14.02
C LEU A 66 6.82 2.98 -12.84
N GLU A 67 5.85 2.09 -13.05
CA GLU A 67 4.89 1.66 -12.05
C GLU A 67 5.57 1.00 -10.83
N GLY A 68 6.47 0.03 -11.04
CA GLY A 68 7.23 -0.60 -9.96
C GLY A 68 8.11 0.41 -9.20
N TRP A 69 8.64 1.41 -9.90
CA TRP A 69 9.41 2.47 -9.27
C TRP A 69 8.54 3.40 -8.41
N LEU A 70 7.33 3.75 -8.89
CA LEU A 70 6.34 4.50 -8.11
C LEU A 70 5.88 3.73 -6.88
N HIS A 71 5.61 2.41 -7.01
CA HIS A 71 5.31 1.55 -5.87
C HIS A 71 6.43 1.56 -4.83
N ARG A 72 7.69 1.48 -5.28
CA ARG A 72 8.86 1.53 -4.39
C ARG A 72 8.96 2.85 -3.64
N ILE A 73 8.75 3.98 -4.32
CA ILE A 73 8.78 5.31 -3.66
C ILE A 73 7.64 5.40 -2.63
N THR A 74 6.42 5.05 -3.03
CA THR A 74 5.23 5.14 -2.17
C THR A 74 5.38 4.28 -0.92
N THR A 75 5.79 3.02 -1.08
CA THR A 75 5.95 2.10 0.05
C THR A 75 7.08 2.49 0.98
N ASN A 76 8.20 3.00 0.45
CA ASN A 76 9.30 3.47 1.28
C ASN A 76 8.91 4.70 2.11
N LEU A 77 8.28 5.71 1.50
CA LEU A 77 7.81 6.90 2.21
C LEU A 77 6.77 6.54 3.28
N PHE A 78 5.84 5.63 2.97
CA PHE A 78 4.89 5.12 3.96
C PHE A 78 5.58 4.44 5.13
N LEU A 79 6.51 3.52 4.89
CA LEU A 79 7.24 2.82 5.95
C LEU A 79 8.08 3.77 6.80
N ASP A 80 8.71 4.77 6.19
CA ASP A 80 9.49 5.79 6.91
C ASP A 80 8.59 6.67 7.79
N SER A 81 7.41 7.07 7.28
CA SER A 81 6.39 7.79 8.05
C SER A 81 5.89 6.95 9.24
N ALA A 82 5.57 5.67 9.01
CA ALA A 82 5.12 4.76 10.06
C ALA A 82 6.17 4.58 11.16
N ARG A 83 7.45 4.41 10.79
CA ARG A 83 8.56 4.33 11.76
C ARG A 83 8.72 5.62 12.57
N ARG A 84 8.56 6.78 11.91
CA ARG A 84 8.63 8.09 12.59
C ARG A 84 7.48 8.25 13.59
N LYS A 85 6.24 7.95 13.18
CA LYS A 85 5.05 7.97 14.05
C LYS A 85 5.25 7.04 15.26
N GLN A 86 5.78 5.83 15.06
CA GLN A 86 6.05 4.87 16.12
C GLN A 86 7.11 5.40 17.11
N ARG A 87 8.19 5.99 16.62
CA ARG A 87 9.24 6.55 17.48
C ARG A 87 8.72 7.71 18.35
N ILE A 88 8.00 8.67 17.72
CA ILE A 88 7.38 9.78 18.46
C ILE A 88 6.44 9.27 19.55
N ARG A 89 5.65 8.23 19.25
CA ARG A 89 4.74 7.62 20.23
C ARG A 89 5.50 6.96 21.39
N MET A 90 6.62 6.30 21.13
CA MET A 90 7.46 5.70 22.17
C MET A 90 8.11 6.79 23.05
N ASP A 91 8.60 7.85 22.43
CA ASP A 91 9.22 8.98 23.15
C ASP A 91 8.16 9.71 24.02
N ALA A 92 6.93 9.89 23.51
CA ALA A 92 5.82 10.48 24.25
C ALA A 92 5.37 9.60 25.43
N LEU A 93 5.34 8.28 25.28
CA LEU A 93 5.02 7.33 26.37
C LEU A 93 6.08 7.31 27.48
N SER A 94 7.32 7.69 27.18
CA SER A 94 8.37 7.83 28.18
C SER A 94 8.30 9.18 28.94
N SER A 95 7.51 10.14 28.44
CA SER A 95 7.51 11.52 28.95
C SER A 95 6.21 11.96 29.63
N ALA A 96 5.07 11.30 29.46
CA ALA A 96 3.81 11.55 30.17
C ALA A 96 2.74 10.49 29.89
N PRO A 97 1.82 10.16 30.84
CA PRO A 97 0.66 9.33 30.53
C PRO A 97 -0.44 10.17 29.87
N GLU A 98 -1.12 9.53 28.89
CA GLU A 98 -2.38 9.93 28.29
C GLU A 98 -2.42 11.14 27.34
N HIS A 99 -2.20 10.85 26.06
CA HIS A 99 -3.08 11.40 24.99
C HIS A 99 -3.20 10.34 23.89
N VAL A 100 -4.32 9.63 23.93
CA VAL A 100 -4.80 8.79 22.83
C VAL A 100 -5.27 9.73 21.73
N TRP A 101 -4.46 9.91 20.71
CA TRP A 101 -4.91 10.59 19.48
C TRP A 101 -5.94 9.68 18.81
N GLY A 102 -7.19 10.15 18.81
CA GLY A 102 -8.29 9.50 18.13
C GLY A 102 -7.98 9.26 16.65
N GLN A 103 -8.39 8.14 16.16
CA GLN A 103 -8.53 7.88 14.74
C GLN A 103 -9.69 8.76 14.26
N ASP A 104 -9.40 9.94 13.70
CA ASP A 104 -10.40 10.70 12.95
C ASP A 104 -10.70 9.94 11.66
N ARG A 105 -11.73 9.12 11.73
CA ARG A 105 -12.33 8.44 10.59
C ARG A 105 -13.63 9.14 10.27
N SER A 106 -13.70 9.75 9.09
CA SER A 106 -14.96 10.11 8.48
C SER A 106 -15.47 8.93 7.67
N PRO A 107 -16.61 8.31 8.03
CA PRO A 107 -17.16 7.16 7.31
C PRO A 107 -17.82 7.54 5.97
N GLU A 108 -17.99 8.79 5.66
CA GLU A 108 -18.91 9.24 4.60
C GLU A 108 -18.30 9.37 3.20
N GLU A 109 -16.98 9.26 3.03
CA GLU A 109 -16.31 9.47 1.73
C GLU A 109 -15.94 8.19 0.98
N LEU A 110 -16.43 7.03 1.43
CA LEU A 110 -16.06 5.71 0.92
C LEU A 110 -16.78 5.30 -0.38
N HIS A 111 -17.52 6.18 -1.05
CA HIS A 111 -18.46 5.80 -2.10
C HIS A 111 -18.05 6.14 -3.54
N ALA A 112 -16.80 6.47 -3.83
CA ALA A 112 -16.35 6.70 -5.20
C ALA A 112 -15.25 5.71 -5.60
N ASP A 113 -15.53 4.92 -6.63
CA ASP A 113 -14.60 4.06 -7.39
C ASP A 113 -13.81 2.99 -6.62
N GLY A 114 -14.45 1.88 -6.28
CA GLY A 114 -13.79 0.68 -5.76
C GLY A 114 -13.22 0.85 -4.36
N ALA A 115 -13.88 1.64 -3.53
CA ALA A 115 -13.54 1.82 -2.13
C ALA A 115 -13.53 0.46 -1.42
N LEU A 116 -12.43 0.16 -0.76
CA LEU A 116 -12.34 -0.97 0.17
C LEU A 116 -13.47 -0.82 1.20
N ASP A 117 -14.24 -1.88 1.39
CA ASP A 117 -15.21 -1.96 2.47
C ASP A 117 -14.55 -1.49 3.79
N ALA A 118 -15.26 -0.68 4.57
CA ALA A 118 -14.74 -0.07 5.80
C ALA A 118 -14.11 -1.11 6.75
N ALA A 119 -14.70 -2.29 6.88
CA ALA A 119 -14.15 -3.36 7.72
C ALA A 119 -12.82 -3.90 7.17
N VAL A 120 -12.67 -4.00 5.85
CA VAL A 120 -11.40 -4.41 5.22
C VAL A 120 -10.34 -3.32 5.41
N ALA A 121 -10.72 -2.05 5.28
CA ALA A 121 -9.83 -0.92 5.54
C ALA A 121 -9.34 -0.90 6.99
N GLU A 122 -10.24 -1.19 7.95
CA GLU A 122 -9.90 -1.34 9.36
C GLU A 122 -8.96 -2.49 9.63
N ALA A 123 -9.27 -3.65 9.09
CA ALA A 123 -8.44 -4.84 9.25
C ALA A 123 -7.03 -4.61 8.67
N LEU A 124 -6.92 -3.95 7.50
CA LEU A 124 -5.64 -3.56 6.93
C LEU A 124 -4.91 -2.55 7.82
N ALA A 125 -5.61 -1.56 8.39
CA ALA A 125 -5.04 -0.56 9.27
C ALA A 125 -4.49 -1.15 10.58
N ALA A 126 -5.04 -2.27 11.04
CA ALA A 126 -4.58 -3.00 12.23
C ALA A 126 -3.28 -3.81 11.98
N LEU A 127 -2.93 -4.09 10.73
CA LEU A 127 -1.69 -4.80 10.42
C LEU A 127 -0.45 -3.97 10.74
N LYS A 128 0.64 -4.64 11.09
CA LYS A 128 1.96 -4.00 11.13
C LYS A 128 2.28 -3.39 9.74
N PRO A 129 2.87 -2.18 9.67
CA PRO A 129 3.12 -1.49 8.40
C PRO A 129 3.78 -2.36 7.32
N GLU A 130 4.78 -3.16 7.70
CA GLU A 130 5.51 -4.03 6.78
C GLU A 130 4.66 -5.20 6.26
N GLN A 131 3.71 -5.69 7.05
CA GLN A 131 2.78 -6.74 6.64
C GLN A 131 1.70 -6.16 5.73
N ARG A 132 1.17 -4.98 6.09
CA ARG A 132 0.19 -4.25 5.28
C ARG A 132 0.72 -3.98 3.87
N VAL A 133 1.94 -3.43 3.76
CA VAL A 133 2.58 -3.20 2.45
C VAL A 133 2.67 -4.48 1.64
N ALA A 134 3.17 -5.58 2.24
CA ALA A 134 3.36 -6.83 1.52
C ALA A 134 2.03 -7.43 1.02
N VAL A 135 0.97 -7.37 1.85
CA VAL A 135 -0.37 -7.85 1.48
C VAL A 135 -0.99 -6.97 0.41
N VAL A 136 -0.94 -5.65 0.55
CA VAL A 136 -1.52 -4.72 -0.44
C VAL A 136 -0.84 -4.89 -1.80
N LEU A 137 0.50 -4.96 -1.86
CA LEU A 137 1.20 -5.18 -3.13
C LEU A 137 0.85 -6.53 -3.77
N CYS A 138 0.69 -7.58 -2.95
CA CYS A 138 0.36 -8.92 -3.46
C CYS A 138 -1.11 -9.03 -3.88
N ASP A 139 -2.03 -8.74 -2.96
CA ASP A 139 -3.43 -9.11 -3.10
C ASP A 139 -4.27 -8.05 -3.82
N VAL A 140 -3.80 -6.80 -3.82
CA VAL A 140 -4.53 -5.68 -4.43
C VAL A 140 -3.84 -5.19 -5.70
N GLU A 141 -2.52 -4.99 -5.66
CA GLU A 141 -1.76 -4.57 -6.84
C GLU A 141 -1.37 -5.76 -7.75
N GLY A 142 -1.59 -7.01 -7.31
CA GLY A 142 -1.38 -8.23 -8.10
C GLY A 142 0.08 -8.54 -8.39
N MET A 143 1.01 -8.03 -7.58
CA MET A 143 2.44 -8.25 -7.77
C MET A 143 2.86 -9.66 -7.34
N SER A 144 3.78 -10.26 -8.08
CA SER A 144 4.44 -11.51 -7.68
C SER A 144 5.34 -11.29 -6.46
N TYR A 145 5.68 -12.35 -5.77
CA TYR A 145 6.58 -12.28 -4.60
C TYR A 145 7.98 -11.79 -4.98
N GLU A 146 8.42 -12.13 -6.17
CA GLU A 146 9.68 -11.70 -6.75
C GLU A 146 9.68 -10.18 -7.00
N GLU A 147 8.65 -9.65 -7.62
CA GLU A 147 8.48 -8.21 -7.84
C GLU A 147 8.40 -7.44 -6.51
N ILE A 148 7.66 -7.96 -5.53
CA ILE A 148 7.60 -7.38 -4.18
C ILE A 148 8.98 -7.39 -3.51
N SER A 149 9.74 -8.47 -3.67
CA SER A 149 11.12 -8.58 -3.16
C SER A 149 12.02 -7.49 -3.75
N GLU A 150 11.92 -7.25 -5.06
CA GLU A 150 12.67 -6.19 -5.77
C GLU A 150 12.22 -4.79 -5.33
N VAL A 151 10.91 -4.54 -5.27
CA VAL A 151 10.33 -3.24 -4.88
C VAL A 151 10.70 -2.86 -3.46
N LEU A 152 10.61 -3.80 -2.52
CA LEU A 152 10.89 -3.54 -1.11
C LEU A 152 12.38 -3.71 -0.75
N GLY A 153 13.20 -4.27 -1.62
CA GLY A 153 14.62 -4.55 -1.35
C GLY A 153 14.83 -5.55 -0.20
N ILE A 154 13.94 -6.54 -0.06
CA ILE A 154 13.99 -7.57 1.00
C ILE A 154 14.03 -8.98 0.40
N LYS A 155 14.49 -9.95 1.19
CA LYS A 155 14.59 -11.35 0.74
C LYS A 155 13.19 -11.94 0.49
N LEU A 156 13.07 -12.80 -0.53
CA LEU A 156 11.82 -13.49 -0.91
C LEU A 156 11.18 -14.23 0.28
N GLY A 157 11.98 -14.88 1.14
CA GLY A 157 11.48 -15.51 2.36
C GLY A 157 10.82 -14.54 3.34
N THR A 158 11.32 -13.29 3.39
CA THR A 158 10.72 -12.21 4.20
C THR A 158 9.39 -11.76 3.60
N VAL A 159 9.29 -11.66 2.27
CA VAL A 159 8.01 -11.37 1.59
C VAL A 159 6.98 -12.42 1.94
N ARG A 160 7.31 -13.70 1.74
CA ARG A 160 6.41 -14.83 2.05
C ARG A 160 5.90 -14.79 3.49
N SER A 161 6.81 -14.58 4.44
CA SER A 161 6.44 -14.56 5.87
C SER A 161 5.57 -13.35 6.23
N ARG A 162 5.82 -12.17 5.64
CA ARG A 162 5.00 -10.97 5.86
C ARG A 162 3.59 -11.14 5.30
N ILE A 163 3.46 -11.68 4.08
CA ILE A 163 2.17 -11.95 3.45
C ILE A 163 1.40 -13.00 4.25
N ALA A 164 2.04 -14.12 4.61
CA ALA A 164 1.37 -15.18 5.38
C ALA A 164 0.83 -14.68 6.72
N ARG A 165 1.63 -13.91 7.47
CA ARG A 165 1.20 -13.34 8.75
C ARG A 165 0.11 -12.28 8.57
N GLY A 166 0.23 -11.40 7.56
CA GLY A 166 -0.78 -10.40 7.27
C GLY A 166 -2.12 -11.03 6.90
N ARG A 167 -2.12 -12.03 6.01
CA ARG A 167 -3.33 -12.76 5.62
C ARG A 167 -3.96 -13.52 6.80
N ALA A 168 -3.16 -14.09 7.70
CA ALA A 168 -3.69 -14.74 8.92
C ALA A 168 -4.44 -13.72 9.79
N GLN A 169 -3.82 -12.58 10.08
CA GLN A 169 -4.45 -11.52 10.87
C GLN A 169 -5.72 -10.96 10.19
N LEU A 170 -5.71 -10.77 8.86
CA LEU A 170 -6.91 -10.33 8.14
C LEU A 170 -8.04 -11.36 8.21
N ARG A 171 -7.72 -12.63 8.07
CA ARG A 171 -8.71 -13.70 8.19
C ARG A 171 -9.36 -13.70 9.57
N ASP A 172 -8.57 -13.57 10.63
CA ASP A 172 -9.08 -13.53 12.00
C ASP A 172 -9.94 -12.28 12.24
N ALA A 173 -9.48 -11.10 11.76
CA ALA A 173 -10.22 -9.84 11.88
C ALA A 173 -11.55 -9.85 11.10
N LEU A 174 -11.62 -10.54 9.98
CA LEU A 174 -12.77 -10.59 9.08
C LEU A 174 -13.60 -11.89 9.21
N ALA A 175 -13.28 -12.74 10.19
CA ALA A 175 -13.96 -14.03 10.39
C ALA A 175 -15.48 -13.91 10.52
N HIS A 176 -15.96 -12.84 11.15
CA HIS A 176 -17.39 -12.54 11.31
C HIS A 176 -18.12 -12.25 9.98
N ARG A 177 -17.39 -12.05 8.88
CA ARG A 177 -17.91 -11.80 7.52
C ARG A 177 -17.77 -13.02 6.61
N ALA A 178 -17.19 -14.10 7.09
CA ALA A 178 -17.15 -15.35 6.32
C ALA A 178 -18.59 -15.78 6.04
N PRO A 179 -18.91 -16.20 4.78
CA PRO A 179 -20.22 -16.79 4.49
C PRO A 179 -20.46 -17.93 5.47
N SER A 180 -21.67 -17.97 6.08
CA SER A 180 -22.05 -19.14 6.85
C SER A 180 -21.94 -20.39 5.96
N GLU A 181 -21.62 -21.55 6.54
CA GLU A 181 -21.47 -22.80 5.78
C GLU A 181 -22.70 -23.12 4.91
N ASP A 182 -23.87 -22.66 5.32
CA ASP A 182 -25.10 -22.77 4.53
C ASP A 182 -25.08 -21.91 3.25
N HIS A 183 -24.46 -20.74 3.28
CA HIS A 183 -24.35 -19.85 2.09
C HIS A 183 -23.32 -20.38 1.09
N ALA A 184 -22.25 -21.00 1.55
CA ALA A 184 -21.24 -21.64 0.69
C ALA A 184 -21.83 -22.79 -0.13
N ARG A 185 -22.77 -23.56 0.43
CA ARG A 185 -23.48 -24.64 -0.27
C ARG A 185 -24.39 -24.13 -1.42
N TYR A 186 -24.99 -22.93 -1.26
CA TYR A 186 -25.82 -22.33 -2.31
C TYR A 186 -25.00 -21.77 -3.47
N LEU A 187 -23.73 -21.41 -3.27
CA LEU A 187 -22.86 -20.86 -4.29
C LEU A 187 -22.03 -21.92 -5.02
N GLY A 188 -22.16 -23.22 -4.68
CA GLY A 188 -21.49 -24.32 -5.37
C GLY A 188 -19.96 -24.30 -5.28
N VAL A 189 -19.41 -23.66 -4.26
CA VAL A 189 -17.97 -23.61 -4.00
C VAL A 189 -17.66 -24.70 -2.98
N SER A 190 -17.30 -25.87 -3.49
CA SER A 190 -16.75 -26.99 -2.70
C SER A 190 -15.26 -27.04 -2.88
#